data_961e5f15d2d47ad1f6349261a2c45a86
#
_entry.id   961e5f15d2d47ad1f6349261a2c45a86
#
_cell.length_a   1.000
_cell.length_b   1.000
_cell.length_c   1.000
_cell.angle_alpha   90.00
_cell.angle_beta   90.00
_cell.angle_gamma   90.00
#
_symmetry.space_group_name_H-M   'P 1'
#
loop_
_entity.id
_entity.type
_entity.pdbx_description
1 polymer ?
#
loop_
_entity_poly.entity_id
_entity_poly.type
_entity_poly.pdbx_seq_one_letter_code
_entity_poly.pdbx_strand_id
1 'polypeptide(L)'
;MIKTAITKIAITNIAITNIAAVGLFPLIGSLTPALEPIALAQTSPTPVRVDRLISQNDSANSSIKLVEQANSLREQNQLDRALTLYRQAIAASPELVPAYYGLGVTLRQKGDIQGAINAHRQAITIDKSYTPAYYGLGIALYQKGDSSGAIDAYQQFIQLSKADTNLAPAYYNLGLAYERRNNIDEAVASFRKAIEFDPKYALAHNGLGTVLRRQGNRKEAIAAYRKAIELAPQYAVAHFALGISLYEDRDYTGAIEAYKRVTTLEPNFPNVYYNLGLAYNQLSDRPNAIATFRKAIEQDPRNADIYAILGSVFLRDENIPEAAEAFKRSTEINPKVASSFNGLGLALRRQGDLEGAISAYQKSIAINPNYAVAYNNLGRVLSDQNRNTEAIAAFRRAIAIDAQNAVAYSNLGNLLRSQGNSDEAIDAFQKTIAIGKEDLWVDYTSLGLAYADRGRLGEAQNAYFKALSLNPNFAKAHFGLGALYTLKGEVSNAIRSYQEALKLYEENRDAEWIKRTQQAIQALQGIT
;
A
#
# COMPACT_ATOMS: atom_id res chain seq x y z
N MET A 1 17.01 -20.62 48.51
CA MET A 1 15.73 -19.94 48.16
C MET A 1 15.93 -18.65 47.38
N ILE A 2 16.95 -17.81 47.64
CA ILE A 2 17.17 -16.55 46.90
C ILE A 2 17.63 -16.79 45.46
N LYS A 3 18.44 -17.82 45.18
CA LYS A 3 18.86 -18.17 43.79
C LYS A 3 17.70 -18.61 42.89
N THR A 4 16.69 -19.28 43.45
CA THR A 4 15.52 -19.79 42.68
C THR A 4 14.53 -18.68 42.33
N ALA A 5 14.46 -17.59 43.10
CA ALA A 5 13.59 -16.45 42.83
C ALA A 5 14.10 -15.59 41.65
N ILE A 6 15.43 -15.52 41.46
CA ILE A 6 16.03 -14.74 40.37
C ILE A 6 15.79 -15.40 39.00
N THR A 7 15.69 -16.73 38.94
CA THR A 7 15.59 -17.48 37.68
C THR A 7 14.20 -17.38 36.99
N LYS A 8 13.12 -16.99 37.70
CA LYS A 8 11.76 -16.90 37.15
C LYS A 8 11.33 -15.49 36.65
N ILE A 9 12.24 -14.51 36.69
CA ILE A 9 11.92 -13.08 36.45
C ILE A 9 11.69 -12.72 34.97
N ALA A 10 12.10 -13.54 34.01
CA ALA A 10 12.29 -13.09 32.62
C ALA A 10 11.19 -13.46 31.61
N ILE A 11 10.11 -14.10 32.00
CA ILE A 11 9.23 -14.74 30.95
C ILE A 11 7.90 -14.03 30.70
N THR A 12 7.49 -13.09 31.49
CA THR A 12 6.19 -12.44 31.32
C THR A 12 6.29 -10.92 31.19
N ASN A 13 6.30 -10.39 30.04
CA ASN A 13 5.94 -9.06 29.56
C ASN A 13 6.98 -8.44 28.61
N ILE A 14 7.11 -8.96 27.40
CA ILE A 14 7.55 -8.22 26.22
C ILE A 14 6.55 -8.56 25.11
N ALA A 15 5.35 -8.06 25.21
CA ALA A 15 4.27 -8.43 24.26
C ALA A 15 3.66 -7.24 23.51
N ILE A 16 4.16 -6.01 23.61
CA ILE A 16 3.41 -4.87 23.06
C ILE A 16 4.13 -4.08 21.95
N THR A 17 5.42 -4.24 21.70
CA THR A 17 6.14 -3.28 20.84
C THR A 17 6.68 -3.80 19.52
N ASN A 18 6.08 -4.76 18.82
CA ASN A 18 6.53 -5.07 17.45
C ASN A 18 5.42 -5.56 16.53
N ILE A 19 4.33 -4.79 16.42
CA ILE A 19 3.37 -4.92 15.31
C ILE A 19 3.82 -4.09 14.08
N ALA A 20 4.84 -3.26 14.21
CA ALA A 20 5.34 -2.41 13.13
C ALA A 20 6.09 -3.14 12.00
N ALA A 21 6.38 -4.44 12.15
CA ALA A 21 7.06 -5.23 11.11
C ALA A 21 6.13 -6.18 10.35
N VAL A 22 4.85 -5.86 10.20
CA VAL A 22 4.12 -6.33 9.03
C VAL A 22 4.62 -5.46 7.89
N GLY A 23 5.46 -6.04 7.04
CA GLY A 23 6.16 -5.35 5.97
C GLY A 23 5.24 -4.37 5.26
N LEU A 24 5.77 -3.19 4.95
CA LEU A 24 5.19 -2.28 3.99
C LEU A 24 4.83 -3.09 2.74
N PHE A 25 3.58 -3.54 2.67
CA PHE A 25 3.03 -4.01 1.42
C PHE A 25 3.21 -2.89 0.41
N PRO A 26 3.61 -3.19 -0.83
CA PRO A 26 3.65 -2.17 -1.85
C PRO A 26 2.26 -1.54 -1.89
N LEU A 27 2.19 -0.33 -1.38
CA LEU A 27 1.06 0.58 -1.46
C LEU A 27 0.88 0.92 -2.92
N ILE A 28 0.25 0.22 -3.69
CA ILE A 28 -0.17 0.49 -5.05
C ILE A 28 -0.27 -0.89 -5.72
N GLY A 29 -1.41 -1.53 -5.53
CA GLY A 29 -1.92 -2.35 -6.61
C GLY A 29 -1.86 -1.44 -7.83
N SER A 30 -1.18 -1.87 -8.87
CA SER A 30 -1.08 -1.15 -10.13
C SER A 30 -2.44 -0.52 -10.42
N LEU A 31 -2.52 0.81 -10.37
CA LEU A 31 -3.65 1.58 -10.89
C LEU A 31 -3.65 1.45 -12.41
N THR A 32 -3.77 0.24 -12.88
CA THR A 32 -4.23 -0.11 -14.21
C THR A 32 -5.36 -1.11 -14.10
N PRO A 33 -6.50 -0.76 -13.45
CA PRO A 33 -7.73 -1.23 -14.03
C PRO A 33 -8.00 -0.25 -15.16
N ALA A 34 -8.42 -0.77 -16.26
CA ALA A 34 -8.99 -0.09 -17.38
C ALA A 34 -9.75 1.19 -17.00
N LEU A 35 -9.04 2.28 -16.71
CA LEU A 35 -9.53 3.61 -16.96
C LEU A 35 -9.48 3.75 -18.48
N GLU A 36 -10.25 2.91 -19.18
CA GLU A 36 -10.57 3.20 -20.56
C GLU A 36 -11.18 4.59 -20.57
N PRO A 37 -10.58 5.51 -21.32
CA PRO A 37 -11.05 6.88 -21.32
C PRO A 37 -12.44 6.89 -21.93
N ILE A 38 -13.44 7.07 -21.07
CA ILE A 38 -14.80 7.50 -21.48
C ILE A 38 -14.70 8.72 -22.42
N ALA A 39 -13.60 9.47 -22.34
CA ALA A 39 -13.28 10.61 -23.19
C ALA A 39 -13.05 10.31 -24.68
N LEU A 40 -12.69 9.08 -25.06
CA LEU A 40 -12.51 8.75 -26.49
C LEU A 40 -13.82 8.70 -27.28
N ALA A 41 -14.96 8.66 -26.61
CA ALA A 41 -16.27 8.52 -27.26
C ALA A 41 -16.95 9.85 -27.61
N GLN A 42 -16.56 10.98 -27.01
CA GLN A 42 -17.40 12.20 -27.09
C GLN A 42 -16.80 13.40 -27.83
N THR A 43 -15.57 13.35 -28.28
CA THR A 43 -15.00 14.47 -29.06
C THR A 43 -14.66 14.05 -30.49
N SER A 44 -15.69 13.76 -31.28
CA SER A 44 -15.50 13.87 -32.74
C SER A 44 -15.38 15.35 -33.08
N PRO A 45 -14.38 15.78 -33.85
CA PRO A 45 -14.39 17.11 -34.41
C PRO A 45 -15.71 17.31 -35.15
N THR A 46 -16.27 18.52 -35.05
CA THR A 46 -17.52 18.94 -35.69
C THR A 46 -17.59 18.37 -37.11
N PRO A 47 -18.77 17.88 -37.55
CA PRO A 47 -18.93 17.34 -38.88
C PRO A 47 -18.46 18.37 -39.88
N VAL A 48 -17.45 18.00 -40.67
CA VAL A 48 -16.95 18.85 -41.74
C VAL A 48 -18.09 19.10 -42.71
N ARG A 49 -18.54 20.36 -42.81
CA ARG A 49 -19.49 20.78 -43.83
C ARG A 49 -18.92 20.46 -45.22
N VAL A 50 -19.66 19.70 -46.00
CA VAL A 50 -19.28 19.21 -47.33
C VAL A 50 -19.43 20.31 -48.42
N ASP A 51 -19.56 21.57 -48.01
CA ASP A 51 -20.00 22.70 -48.84
C ASP A 51 -19.07 23.08 -50.01
N ARG A 52 -17.92 22.40 -50.23
CA ARG A 52 -16.91 22.81 -51.24
C ARG A 52 -16.74 21.89 -52.46
N LEU A 53 -17.55 20.83 -52.61
CA LEU A 53 -17.40 19.89 -53.75
C LEU A 53 -18.60 19.89 -54.70
N ILE A 54 -19.39 20.95 -54.72
CA ILE A 54 -20.52 21.06 -55.65
C ILE A 54 -20.05 21.74 -56.94
N SER A 55 -19.48 20.97 -57.85
CA SER A 55 -19.52 21.26 -59.28
C SER A 55 -19.33 19.99 -60.10
N GLN A 56 -20.42 19.57 -60.73
CA GLN A 56 -20.47 18.72 -61.91
C GLN A 56 -20.08 17.24 -61.78
N ASN A 57 -20.91 16.43 -61.09
CA ASN A 57 -21.18 15.03 -61.50
C ASN A 57 -22.35 14.44 -60.69
N ASP A 58 -23.39 13.91 -61.30
CA ASP A 58 -24.53 13.30 -60.64
C ASP A 58 -24.15 12.10 -59.76
N SER A 59 -23.06 11.42 -60.11
CA SER A 59 -22.52 10.31 -59.31
C SER A 59 -21.85 10.76 -58.01
N ALA A 60 -21.10 11.88 -58.03
CA ALA A 60 -20.47 12.45 -56.85
C ALA A 60 -21.52 12.97 -55.84
N ASN A 61 -22.57 13.64 -56.33
CA ASN A 61 -23.70 14.08 -55.53
C ASN A 61 -24.44 12.90 -54.86
N SER A 62 -24.56 11.79 -55.57
CA SER A 62 -25.17 10.55 -55.02
C SER A 62 -24.32 9.94 -53.92
N SER A 63 -22.98 9.89 -54.09
CA SER A 63 -22.06 9.34 -53.09
C SER A 63 -21.97 10.21 -51.82
N ILE A 64 -22.05 11.54 -51.92
CA ILE A 64 -22.13 12.47 -50.81
C ILE A 64 -23.40 12.22 -49.99
N LYS A 65 -24.58 12.06 -50.65
CA LYS A 65 -25.84 11.73 -49.97
C LYS A 65 -25.74 10.40 -49.21
N LEU A 66 -25.07 9.39 -49.78
CA LEU A 66 -24.84 8.11 -49.06
C LEU A 66 -24.00 8.31 -47.80
N VAL A 67 -22.97 9.17 -47.82
CA VAL A 67 -22.16 9.51 -46.63
C VAL A 67 -22.99 10.24 -45.58
N GLU A 68 -23.84 11.19 -45.95
CA GLU A 68 -24.76 11.89 -45.04
C GLU A 68 -25.72 10.93 -44.36
N GLN A 69 -26.37 10.04 -45.16
CA GLN A 69 -27.25 9.00 -44.62
C GLN A 69 -26.50 8.04 -43.70
N ALA A 70 -25.27 7.64 -44.06
CA ALA A 70 -24.43 6.79 -43.22
C ALA A 70 -24.05 7.48 -41.89
N ASN A 71 -23.75 8.78 -41.91
CA ASN A 71 -23.51 9.57 -40.70
C ASN A 71 -24.73 9.56 -39.78
N SER A 72 -25.91 9.83 -40.32
CA SER A 72 -27.19 9.79 -39.57
C SER A 72 -27.44 8.42 -38.94
N LEU A 73 -27.24 7.32 -39.72
CA LEU A 73 -27.40 5.96 -39.20
C LEU A 73 -26.37 5.63 -38.09
N ARG A 74 -25.13 6.10 -38.22
CA ARG A 74 -24.11 5.96 -37.19
C ARG A 74 -24.51 6.66 -35.89
N GLU A 75 -25.02 7.90 -35.97
CA GLU A 75 -25.53 8.65 -34.82
C GLU A 75 -26.73 7.93 -34.14
N GLN A 76 -27.55 7.25 -34.93
CA GLN A 76 -28.64 6.38 -34.44
C GLN A 76 -28.15 5.00 -33.96
N ASN A 77 -26.83 4.77 -33.88
CA ASN A 77 -26.17 3.51 -33.50
C ASN A 77 -26.52 2.32 -34.44
N GLN A 78 -26.98 2.60 -35.68
CA GLN A 78 -27.25 1.58 -36.71
C GLN A 78 -25.99 1.28 -37.53
N LEU A 79 -24.94 0.77 -36.84
CA LEU A 79 -23.58 0.72 -37.35
C LEU A 79 -23.44 -0.14 -38.61
N ASP A 80 -24.10 -1.29 -38.70
CA ASP A 80 -24.03 -2.18 -39.87
C ASP A 80 -24.60 -1.55 -41.15
N ARG A 81 -25.70 -0.83 -41.00
CA ARG A 81 -26.29 -0.09 -42.13
C ARG A 81 -25.40 1.07 -42.55
N ALA A 82 -24.84 1.79 -41.59
CA ALA A 82 -23.89 2.86 -41.86
C ALA A 82 -22.65 2.34 -42.63
N LEU A 83 -22.07 1.21 -42.20
CA LEU A 83 -20.94 0.57 -42.89
C LEU A 83 -21.27 0.20 -44.33
N THR A 84 -22.48 -0.30 -44.57
CA THR A 84 -22.93 -0.64 -45.92
C THR A 84 -22.98 0.58 -46.82
N LEU A 85 -23.56 1.69 -46.35
CA LEU A 85 -23.63 2.93 -47.11
C LEU A 85 -22.27 3.58 -47.36
N TYR A 86 -21.36 3.58 -46.39
CA TYR A 86 -19.99 4.06 -46.62
C TYR A 86 -19.27 3.23 -47.70
N ARG A 87 -19.41 1.90 -47.69
CA ARG A 87 -18.80 1.04 -48.71
C ARG A 87 -19.43 1.29 -50.10
N GLN A 88 -20.76 1.53 -50.17
CA GLN A 88 -21.41 1.92 -51.41
C GLN A 88 -20.91 3.27 -51.93
N ALA A 89 -20.76 4.25 -51.03
CA ALA A 89 -20.20 5.56 -51.39
C ALA A 89 -18.75 5.46 -51.91
N ILE A 90 -17.92 4.63 -51.29
CA ILE A 90 -16.56 4.35 -51.71
C ILE A 90 -16.51 3.63 -53.07
N ALA A 91 -17.39 2.65 -53.29
CA ALA A 91 -17.45 1.94 -54.56
C ALA A 91 -17.87 2.85 -55.71
N ALA A 92 -18.79 3.79 -55.46
CA ALA A 92 -19.24 4.77 -56.45
C ALA A 92 -18.22 5.93 -56.66
N SER A 93 -17.48 6.30 -55.60
CA SER A 93 -16.50 7.38 -55.64
C SER A 93 -15.28 7.00 -54.80
N PRO A 94 -14.28 6.28 -55.37
CA PRO A 94 -13.13 5.75 -54.65
C PRO A 94 -12.20 6.80 -54.02
N GLU A 95 -12.31 8.06 -54.43
CA GLU A 95 -11.50 9.18 -53.89
C GLU A 95 -12.29 10.03 -52.88
N LEU A 96 -13.46 9.58 -52.44
CA LEU A 96 -14.30 10.32 -51.48
C LEU A 96 -13.78 10.16 -50.04
N VAL A 97 -12.85 11.02 -49.66
CA VAL A 97 -12.15 11.01 -48.36
C VAL A 97 -13.12 10.95 -47.17
N PRO A 98 -14.25 11.72 -47.09
CA PRO A 98 -15.19 11.64 -45.98
C PRO A 98 -15.82 10.27 -45.80
N ALA A 99 -15.97 9.47 -46.87
CA ALA A 99 -16.52 8.11 -46.78
C ALA A 99 -15.54 7.16 -46.04
N TYR A 100 -14.25 7.23 -46.35
CA TYR A 100 -13.22 6.46 -45.63
C TYR A 100 -13.08 6.88 -44.16
N TYR A 101 -13.15 8.18 -43.88
CA TYR A 101 -13.15 8.68 -42.50
C TYR A 101 -14.34 8.16 -41.71
N GLY A 102 -15.57 8.30 -42.26
CA GLY A 102 -16.79 7.80 -41.63
C GLY A 102 -16.79 6.27 -41.46
N LEU A 103 -16.28 5.53 -42.45
CA LEU A 103 -16.04 4.10 -42.36
C LEU A 103 -15.12 3.75 -41.18
N GLY A 104 -13.98 4.45 -41.08
CA GLY A 104 -13.00 4.24 -40.00
C GLY A 104 -13.59 4.48 -38.61
N VAL A 105 -14.31 5.60 -38.43
CA VAL A 105 -14.99 5.90 -37.15
C VAL A 105 -16.00 4.82 -36.80
N THR A 106 -16.80 4.35 -37.77
CA THR A 106 -17.86 3.34 -37.55
C THR A 106 -17.27 1.96 -37.25
N LEU A 107 -16.18 1.57 -37.96
CA LEU A 107 -15.47 0.31 -37.68
C LEU A 107 -14.89 0.31 -36.26
N ARG A 108 -14.30 1.41 -35.81
CA ARG A 108 -13.82 1.57 -34.44
C ARG A 108 -14.94 1.43 -33.42
N GLN A 109 -16.11 2.04 -33.64
CA GLN A 109 -17.29 1.89 -32.76
C GLN A 109 -17.76 0.44 -32.67
N LYS A 110 -17.61 -0.35 -33.76
CA LYS A 110 -17.92 -1.80 -33.78
C LYS A 110 -16.81 -2.67 -33.15
N GLY A 111 -15.68 -2.10 -32.76
CA GLY A 111 -14.52 -2.84 -32.22
C GLY A 111 -13.56 -3.36 -33.30
N ASP A 112 -13.79 -3.13 -34.59
CA ASP A 112 -12.84 -3.45 -35.66
C ASP A 112 -11.77 -2.36 -35.75
N ILE A 113 -10.83 -2.40 -34.79
CA ILE A 113 -9.77 -1.41 -34.68
C ILE A 113 -8.80 -1.47 -35.88
N GLN A 114 -8.51 -2.68 -36.38
CA GLN A 114 -7.62 -2.81 -37.54
C GLN A 114 -8.27 -2.26 -38.84
N GLY A 115 -9.55 -2.55 -39.06
CA GLY A 115 -10.31 -1.97 -40.17
C GLY A 115 -10.38 -0.44 -40.09
N ALA A 116 -10.55 0.12 -38.88
CA ALA A 116 -10.54 1.56 -38.65
C ALA A 116 -9.19 2.20 -39.02
N ILE A 117 -8.07 1.60 -38.59
CA ILE A 117 -6.71 2.05 -38.96
C ILE A 117 -6.55 2.07 -40.49
N ASN A 118 -6.95 1.00 -41.17
CA ASN A 118 -6.85 0.90 -42.61
C ASN A 118 -7.67 1.97 -43.33
N ALA A 119 -8.91 2.18 -42.89
CA ALA A 119 -9.80 3.19 -43.48
C ALA A 119 -9.24 4.62 -43.28
N HIS A 120 -8.76 4.96 -42.10
CA HIS A 120 -8.12 6.28 -41.86
C HIS A 120 -6.84 6.46 -42.67
N ARG A 121 -6.00 5.43 -42.82
CA ARG A 121 -4.81 5.48 -43.67
C ARG A 121 -5.17 5.70 -45.16
N GLN A 122 -6.24 5.07 -45.64
CA GLN A 122 -6.73 5.32 -47.02
C GLN A 122 -7.19 6.77 -47.20
N ALA A 123 -7.95 7.32 -46.24
CA ALA A 123 -8.33 8.73 -46.24
C ALA A 123 -7.10 9.65 -46.35
N ILE A 124 -6.06 9.39 -45.57
CA ILE A 124 -4.80 10.15 -45.58
C ILE A 124 -4.00 9.97 -46.91
N THR A 125 -4.05 8.77 -47.49
CA THR A 125 -3.39 8.50 -48.77
C THR A 125 -4.02 9.31 -49.90
N ILE A 126 -5.35 9.45 -49.89
CA ILE A 126 -6.09 10.22 -50.87
C ILE A 126 -5.88 11.72 -50.65
N ASP A 127 -6.03 12.18 -49.43
CA ASP A 127 -5.80 13.60 -49.07
C ASP A 127 -4.97 13.71 -47.79
N LYS A 128 -3.68 14.04 -47.98
CA LYS A 128 -2.72 14.24 -46.88
C LYS A 128 -3.04 15.46 -46.02
N SER A 129 -3.89 16.36 -46.46
CA SER A 129 -4.32 17.54 -45.71
C SER A 129 -5.60 17.31 -44.89
N TYR A 130 -6.22 16.14 -45.01
CA TYR A 130 -7.47 15.83 -44.32
C TYR A 130 -7.24 15.50 -42.82
N THR A 131 -7.16 16.54 -42.02
CA THR A 131 -6.81 16.47 -40.61
C THR A 131 -7.68 15.52 -39.77
N PRO A 132 -9.02 15.36 -39.98
CA PRO A 132 -9.84 14.46 -39.16
C PRO A 132 -9.36 12.99 -39.20
N ALA A 133 -8.79 12.55 -40.35
CA ALA A 133 -8.32 11.17 -40.48
C ALA A 133 -7.08 10.90 -39.61
N TYR A 134 -6.18 11.89 -39.43
CA TYR A 134 -5.04 11.74 -38.50
C TYR A 134 -5.52 11.62 -37.06
N TYR A 135 -6.50 12.41 -36.64
CA TYR A 135 -7.06 12.30 -35.28
C TYR A 135 -7.72 10.95 -35.05
N GLY A 136 -8.56 10.49 -36.01
CA GLY A 136 -9.18 9.17 -35.98
C GLY A 136 -8.16 8.03 -35.98
N LEU A 137 -7.09 8.15 -36.78
CA LEU A 137 -5.98 7.20 -36.80
C LEU A 137 -5.26 7.14 -35.45
N GLY A 138 -4.97 8.29 -34.85
CA GLY A 138 -4.35 8.36 -33.53
C GLY A 138 -5.16 7.63 -32.46
N ILE A 139 -6.49 7.85 -32.42
CA ILE A 139 -7.40 7.14 -31.49
C ILE A 139 -7.35 5.62 -31.73
N ALA A 140 -7.46 5.18 -32.99
CA ALA A 140 -7.46 3.76 -33.33
C ALA A 140 -6.13 3.07 -33.00
N LEU A 141 -5.00 3.73 -33.28
CA LEU A 141 -3.65 3.23 -32.92
C LEU A 141 -3.47 3.14 -31.40
N TYR A 142 -3.91 4.15 -30.65
CA TYR A 142 -3.88 4.12 -29.19
C TYR A 142 -4.69 2.96 -28.60
N GLN A 143 -5.90 2.73 -29.11
CA GLN A 143 -6.74 1.58 -28.72
C GLN A 143 -6.11 0.24 -29.07
N LYS A 144 -5.40 0.15 -30.22
CA LYS A 144 -4.63 -1.04 -30.61
C LYS A 144 -3.41 -1.30 -29.68
N GLY A 145 -2.98 -0.31 -28.90
CA GLY A 145 -1.78 -0.38 -28.10
C GLY A 145 -0.51 0.20 -28.78
N ASP A 146 -0.64 0.68 -30.00
CA ASP A 146 0.44 1.36 -30.71
C ASP A 146 0.51 2.84 -30.31
N SER A 147 1.08 3.08 -29.13
CA SER A 147 1.23 4.45 -28.62
C SER A 147 2.20 5.29 -29.46
N SER A 148 3.19 4.68 -30.13
CA SER A 148 4.12 5.41 -31.01
C SER A 148 3.40 5.96 -32.23
N GLY A 149 2.70 5.09 -32.96
CA GLY A 149 1.92 5.51 -34.10
C GLY A 149 0.81 6.50 -33.75
N ALA A 150 0.23 6.37 -32.53
CA ALA A 150 -0.76 7.33 -32.04
C ALA A 150 -0.15 8.72 -31.83
N ILE A 151 1.05 8.80 -31.22
CA ILE A 151 1.79 10.07 -31.05
C ILE A 151 2.02 10.73 -32.40
N ASP A 152 2.58 10.00 -33.37
CA ASP A 152 2.84 10.52 -34.71
C ASP A 152 1.56 11.06 -35.36
N ALA A 153 0.46 10.32 -35.27
CA ALA A 153 -0.81 10.72 -35.85
C ALA A 153 -1.39 11.98 -35.17
N TYR A 154 -1.35 12.08 -33.83
CA TYR A 154 -1.80 13.28 -33.13
C TYR A 154 -0.92 14.50 -33.42
N GLN A 155 0.39 14.32 -33.52
CA GLN A 155 1.31 15.42 -33.92
C GLN A 155 1.01 15.93 -35.34
N GLN A 156 0.75 15.04 -36.30
CA GLN A 156 0.34 15.43 -37.65
C GLN A 156 -1.00 16.15 -37.65
N PHE A 157 -1.98 15.68 -36.85
CA PHE A 157 -3.24 16.40 -36.69
C PHE A 157 -3.02 17.83 -36.18
N ILE A 158 -2.22 17.98 -35.11
CA ILE A 158 -1.94 19.28 -34.49
C ILE A 158 -1.21 20.21 -35.50
N GLN A 159 -0.21 19.69 -36.21
CA GLN A 159 0.58 20.47 -37.18
C GLN A 159 -0.25 20.96 -38.35
N LEU A 160 -1.19 20.15 -38.83
CA LEU A 160 -1.99 20.46 -40.03
C LEU A 160 -3.29 21.22 -39.66
N SER A 161 -3.61 21.33 -38.40
CA SER A 161 -4.87 21.98 -37.94
C SER A 161 -4.79 23.50 -38.11
N LYS A 162 -5.93 24.13 -38.42
CA LYS A 162 -6.06 25.59 -38.52
C LYS A 162 -5.99 26.24 -37.14
N ALA A 163 -5.67 27.54 -37.14
CA ALA A 163 -5.48 28.31 -35.91
C ALA A 163 -6.73 28.42 -35.00
N ASP A 164 -7.91 28.29 -35.59
CA ASP A 164 -9.20 28.32 -34.87
C ASP A 164 -9.67 26.96 -34.37
N THR A 165 -8.90 25.91 -34.62
CA THR A 165 -9.23 24.54 -34.18
C THR A 165 -9.00 24.40 -32.68
N ASN A 166 -10.03 23.92 -31.94
CA ASN A 166 -9.83 23.52 -30.55
C ASN A 166 -8.94 22.25 -30.47
N LEU A 167 -7.68 22.43 -30.08
CA LEU A 167 -6.70 21.37 -29.99
C LEU A 167 -6.64 20.68 -28.61
N ALA A 168 -7.43 21.11 -27.62
CA ALA A 168 -7.40 20.55 -26.27
C ALA A 168 -7.60 19.01 -26.25
N PRO A 169 -8.57 18.41 -26.98
CA PRO A 169 -8.71 16.96 -27.02
C PRO A 169 -7.53 16.23 -27.65
N ALA A 170 -6.90 16.82 -28.67
CA ALA A 170 -5.74 16.22 -29.33
C ALA A 170 -4.51 16.22 -28.41
N TYR A 171 -4.22 17.33 -27.74
CA TYR A 171 -3.15 17.41 -26.75
C TYR A 171 -3.42 16.51 -25.53
N TYR A 172 -4.66 16.37 -25.10
CA TYR A 172 -5.03 15.43 -24.03
C TYR A 172 -4.71 13.99 -24.45
N ASN A 173 -5.16 13.56 -25.64
CA ASN A 173 -4.89 12.22 -26.15
C ASN A 173 -3.40 11.97 -26.42
N LEU A 174 -2.68 12.99 -26.88
CA LEU A 174 -1.22 12.96 -27.02
C LEU A 174 -0.56 12.77 -25.65
N GLY A 175 -1.03 13.46 -24.61
CA GLY A 175 -0.57 13.28 -23.23
C GLY A 175 -0.79 11.85 -22.73
N LEU A 176 -1.95 11.24 -22.97
CA LEU A 176 -2.22 9.85 -22.64
C LEU A 176 -1.28 8.88 -23.39
N ALA A 177 -0.99 9.14 -24.67
CA ALA A 177 -0.10 8.30 -25.46
C ALA A 177 1.36 8.37 -24.95
N TYR A 178 1.82 9.55 -24.55
CA TYR A 178 3.12 9.72 -23.91
C TYR A 178 3.18 9.07 -22.54
N GLU A 179 2.14 9.24 -21.71
CA GLU A 179 2.03 8.60 -20.39
C GLU A 179 2.15 7.07 -20.49
N ARG A 180 1.45 6.46 -21.45
CA ARG A 180 1.48 5.00 -21.67
C ARG A 180 2.87 4.50 -22.10
N ARG A 181 3.66 5.33 -22.76
CA ARG A 181 5.07 5.06 -23.08
C ARG A 181 6.05 5.40 -21.96
N ASN A 182 5.56 5.87 -20.83
CA ASN A 182 6.37 6.37 -19.72
C ASN A 182 7.21 7.61 -20.07
N ASN A 183 6.83 8.36 -21.11
CA ASN A 183 7.44 9.66 -21.45
C ASN A 183 6.74 10.75 -20.62
N ILE A 184 7.12 10.86 -19.36
CA ILE A 184 6.36 11.63 -18.37
C ILE A 184 6.44 13.14 -18.63
N ASP A 185 7.60 13.65 -19.02
CA ASP A 185 7.80 15.09 -19.28
C ASP A 185 6.99 15.58 -20.48
N GLU A 186 6.95 14.80 -21.57
CA GLU A 186 6.15 15.09 -22.75
C GLU A 186 4.65 14.98 -22.45
N ALA A 187 4.26 14.05 -21.57
CA ALA A 187 2.88 13.94 -21.12
C ALA A 187 2.46 15.18 -20.32
N VAL A 188 3.30 15.67 -19.39
CA VAL A 188 3.07 16.92 -18.65
C VAL A 188 2.90 18.10 -19.60
N ALA A 189 3.82 18.24 -20.58
CA ALA A 189 3.77 19.31 -21.57
C ALA A 189 2.48 19.25 -22.40
N SER A 190 2.07 18.05 -22.81
CA SER A 190 0.84 17.83 -23.59
C SER A 190 -0.42 18.16 -22.79
N PHE A 191 -0.53 17.70 -21.54
CA PHE A 191 -1.68 18.06 -20.71
C PHE A 191 -1.74 19.55 -20.38
N ARG A 192 -0.60 20.21 -20.16
CA ARG A 192 -0.55 21.68 -19.99
C ARG A 192 -1.02 22.39 -21.24
N LYS A 193 -0.64 21.92 -22.44
CA LYS A 193 -1.15 22.45 -23.71
C LYS A 193 -2.65 22.23 -23.87
N ALA A 194 -3.17 21.06 -23.48
CA ALA A 194 -4.61 20.84 -23.49
C ALA A 194 -5.36 21.85 -22.60
N ILE A 195 -4.82 22.16 -21.41
CA ILE A 195 -5.38 23.15 -20.47
C ILE A 195 -5.23 24.58 -21.02
N GLU A 196 -4.16 24.89 -21.74
CA GLU A 196 -3.96 26.20 -22.40
C GLU A 196 -5.06 26.46 -23.46
N PHE A 197 -5.40 25.42 -24.26
CA PHE A 197 -6.46 25.50 -25.27
C PHE A 197 -7.88 25.49 -24.66
N ASP A 198 -8.07 24.73 -23.59
CA ASP A 198 -9.33 24.70 -22.84
C ASP A 198 -9.07 24.62 -21.32
N PRO A 199 -9.05 25.75 -20.63
CA PRO A 199 -8.85 25.81 -19.18
C PRO A 199 -9.94 25.10 -18.36
N LYS A 200 -11.09 24.77 -18.98
CA LYS A 200 -12.20 24.06 -18.33
C LYS A 200 -12.19 22.56 -18.62
N TYR A 201 -11.17 22.04 -19.27
CA TYR A 201 -11.09 20.63 -19.62
C TYR A 201 -10.68 19.77 -18.41
N ALA A 202 -11.66 19.37 -17.60
CA ALA A 202 -11.45 18.63 -16.36
C ALA A 202 -10.58 17.37 -16.52
N LEU A 203 -10.73 16.66 -17.65
CA LEU A 203 -9.94 15.46 -17.95
C LEU A 203 -8.44 15.77 -18.08
N ALA A 204 -8.09 16.91 -18.70
CA ALA A 204 -6.69 17.32 -18.84
C ALA A 204 -6.07 17.70 -17.49
N HIS A 205 -6.82 18.36 -16.60
CA HIS A 205 -6.38 18.62 -15.23
C HIS A 205 -6.16 17.31 -14.45
N ASN A 206 -7.05 16.32 -14.59
CA ASN A 206 -6.86 15.01 -13.96
C ASN A 206 -5.65 14.27 -14.53
N GLY A 207 -5.48 14.25 -15.86
CA GLY A 207 -4.31 13.66 -16.52
C GLY A 207 -3.00 14.31 -16.08
N LEU A 208 -2.97 15.66 -16.00
CA LEU A 208 -1.83 16.39 -15.48
C LEU A 208 -1.50 15.98 -14.04
N GLY A 209 -2.52 15.89 -13.17
CA GLY A 209 -2.36 15.43 -11.79
C GLY A 209 -1.73 14.04 -11.72
N THR A 210 -2.16 13.12 -12.58
CA THR A 210 -1.66 11.74 -12.63
C THR A 210 -0.17 11.68 -12.97
N VAL A 211 0.26 12.40 -13.99
CA VAL A 211 1.68 12.40 -14.39
C VAL A 211 2.56 13.17 -13.41
N LEU A 212 2.08 14.27 -12.81
CA LEU A 212 2.80 15.00 -11.76
C LEU A 212 3.00 14.16 -10.50
N ARG A 213 2.00 13.37 -10.09
CA ARG A 213 2.12 12.42 -8.98
C ARG A 213 3.21 11.38 -9.27
N ARG A 214 3.28 10.84 -10.50
CA ARG A 214 4.33 9.90 -10.94
C ARG A 214 5.73 10.52 -10.94
N GLN A 215 5.85 11.83 -11.19
CA GLN A 215 7.11 12.58 -11.02
C GLN A 215 7.47 12.84 -9.56
N GLY A 216 6.58 12.56 -8.59
CA GLY A 216 6.77 12.92 -7.18
C GLY A 216 6.34 14.34 -6.82
N ASN A 217 5.83 15.11 -7.76
CA ASN A 217 5.35 16.50 -7.58
C ASN A 217 3.96 16.52 -6.93
N ARG A 218 3.87 15.99 -5.70
CA ARG A 218 2.58 15.73 -5.00
C ARG A 218 1.73 16.97 -4.84
N LYS A 219 2.32 18.12 -4.46
CA LYS A 219 1.56 19.37 -4.24
C LYS A 219 0.87 19.85 -5.52
N GLU A 220 1.59 19.86 -6.65
CA GLU A 220 1.01 20.25 -7.93
C GLU A 220 -0.03 19.23 -8.41
N ALA A 221 0.19 17.93 -8.18
CA ALA A 221 -0.78 16.89 -8.50
C ALA A 221 -2.10 17.08 -7.75
N ILE A 222 -2.04 17.32 -6.43
CA ILE A 222 -3.22 17.61 -5.60
C ILE A 222 -3.96 18.86 -6.11
N ALA A 223 -3.23 19.92 -6.47
CA ALA A 223 -3.84 21.14 -7.04
C ALA A 223 -4.56 20.86 -8.36
N ALA A 224 -3.94 20.06 -9.24
CA ALA A 224 -4.52 19.68 -10.52
C ALA A 224 -5.79 18.82 -10.35
N TYR A 225 -5.79 17.84 -9.44
CA TYR A 225 -7.00 17.06 -9.14
C TYR A 225 -8.12 17.89 -8.52
N ARG A 226 -7.80 18.82 -7.60
CA ARG A 226 -8.79 19.74 -7.05
C ARG A 226 -9.42 20.61 -8.14
N LYS A 227 -8.61 21.06 -9.12
CA LYS A 227 -9.15 21.81 -10.26
C LYS A 227 -10.04 20.95 -11.15
N ALA A 228 -9.67 19.69 -11.40
CA ALA A 228 -10.53 18.75 -12.13
C ALA A 228 -11.88 18.55 -11.43
N ILE A 229 -11.88 18.45 -10.10
CA ILE A 229 -13.09 18.30 -9.26
C ILE A 229 -13.94 19.59 -9.26
N GLU A 230 -13.31 20.75 -9.17
CA GLU A 230 -14.01 22.05 -9.27
C GLU A 230 -14.79 22.16 -10.59
N LEU A 231 -14.18 21.73 -11.69
CA LEU A 231 -14.76 21.76 -13.03
C LEU A 231 -15.80 20.66 -13.25
N ALA A 232 -15.59 19.49 -12.65
CA ALA A 232 -16.46 18.32 -12.75
C ALA A 232 -16.67 17.66 -11.38
N PRO A 233 -17.59 18.17 -10.52
CA PRO A 233 -17.77 17.68 -9.14
C PRO A 233 -18.25 16.23 -9.02
N GLN A 234 -18.77 15.65 -10.09
CA GLN A 234 -19.22 14.25 -10.15
C GLN A 234 -18.15 13.30 -10.71
N TYR A 235 -16.94 13.77 -10.98
CA TYR A 235 -15.87 12.98 -11.57
C TYR A 235 -15.19 12.10 -10.51
N ALA A 236 -15.76 10.91 -10.27
CA ALA A 236 -15.32 9.97 -9.23
C ALA A 236 -13.82 9.62 -9.34
N VAL A 237 -13.30 9.47 -10.57
CA VAL A 237 -11.89 9.18 -10.82
C VAL A 237 -10.96 10.27 -10.26
N ALA A 238 -11.33 11.55 -10.42
CA ALA A 238 -10.52 12.64 -9.88
C ALA A 238 -10.54 12.68 -8.34
N HIS A 239 -11.70 12.41 -7.71
CA HIS A 239 -11.80 12.25 -6.26
C HIS A 239 -10.94 11.08 -5.76
N PHE A 240 -10.95 9.95 -6.45
CA PHE A 240 -10.15 8.78 -6.10
C PHE A 240 -8.65 9.08 -6.19
N ALA A 241 -8.22 9.71 -7.30
CA ALA A 241 -6.83 10.10 -7.51
C ALA A 241 -6.34 11.15 -6.49
N LEU A 242 -7.21 12.11 -6.13
CA LEU A 242 -6.97 13.05 -5.04
C LEU A 242 -6.77 12.31 -3.71
N GLY A 243 -7.65 11.35 -3.39
CA GLY A 243 -7.57 10.55 -2.17
C GLY A 243 -6.23 9.80 -2.07
N ILE A 244 -5.76 9.18 -3.16
CA ILE A 244 -4.45 8.52 -3.20
C ILE A 244 -3.33 9.53 -2.92
N SER A 245 -3.35 10.69 -3.58
CA SER A 245 -2.30 11.70 -3.44
C SER A 245 -2.25 12.28 -2.03
N LEU A 246 -3.40 12.51 -1.39
CA LEU A 246 -3.51 12.96 -0.01
C LEU A 246 -3.01 11.88 0.96
N TYR A 247 -3.34 10.60 0.70
CA TYR A 247 -2.81 9.48 1.50
C TYR A 247 -1.28 9.40 1.42
N GLU A 248 -0.69 9.52 0.23
CA GLU A 248 0.76 9.54 0.02
C GLU A 248 1.42 10.76 0.69
N ASP A 249 0.71 11.89 0.80
CA ASP A 249 1.15 13.11 1.51
C ASP A 249 0.87 13.05 3.03
N ARG A 250 0.34 11.92 3.53
CA ARG A 250 -0.06 11.66 4.92
C ARG A 250 -1.24 12.51 5.42
N ASP A 251 -1.95 13.18 4.55
CA ASP A 251 -3.25 13.78 4.86
C ASP A 251 -4.34 12.71 4.80
N TYR A 252 -4.36 11.86 5.82
CA TYR A 252 -5.31 10.74 5.88
C TYR A 252 -6.75 11.20 6.03
N THR A 253 -6.97 12.33 6.70
CA THR A 253 -8.31 12.91 6.85
C THR A 253 -8.86 13.38 5.51
N GLY A 254 -8.09 14.16 4.76
CA GLY A 254 -8.47 14.57 3.41
C GLY A 254 -8.65 13.38 2.46
N ALA A 255 -7.81 12.34 2.58
CA ALA A 255 -7.96 11.11 1.80
C ALA A 255 -9.30 10.42 2.08
N ILE A 256 -9.69 10.30 3.36
CA ILE A 256 -10.99 9.74 3.77
C ILE A 256 -12.15 10.51 3.15
N GLU A 257 -12.13 11.84 3.20
CA GLU A 257 -13.17 12.68 2.61
C GLU A 257 -13.29 12.45 1.09
N ALA A 258 -12.15 12.41 0.40
CA ALA A 258 -12.11 12.16 -1.03
C ALA A 258 -12.65 10.77 -1.38
N TYR A 259 -12.23 9.72 -0.68
CA TYR A 259 -12.75 8.36 -0.91
C TYR A 259 -14.23 8.20 -0.56
N LYS A 260 -14.71 8.83 0.51
CA LYS A 260 -16.15 8.87 0.84
C LYS A 260 -16.96 9.52 -0.29
N ARG A 261 -16.42 10.56 -0.92
CA ARG A 261 -17.09 11.15 -2.07
C ARG A 261 -17.19 10.16 -3.22
N VAL A 262 -16.13 9.38 -3.49
CA VAL A 262 -16.19 8.30 -4.49
C VAL A 262 -17.24 7.27 -4.15
N THR A 263 -17.32 6.79 -2.89
CA THR A 263 -18.34 5.80 -2.48
C THR A 263 -19.77 6.31 -2.61
N THR A 264 -19.97 7.62 -2.56
CA THR A 264 -21.28 8.25 -2.79
C THR A 264 -21.63 8.37 -4.27
N LEU A 265 -20.63 8.69 -5.12
CA LEU A 265 -20.82 8.86 -6.55
C LEU A 265 -20.95 7.51 -7.26
N GLU A 266 -20.06 6.60 -6.94
CA GLU A 266 -19.95 5.27 -7.55
C GLU A 266 -19.66 4.22 -6.46
N PRO A 267 -20.68 3.65 -5.81
CA PRO A 267 -20.50 2.69 -4.72
C PRO A 267 -19.67 1.45 -5.09
N ASN A 268 -19.65 1.10 -6.37
CA ASN A 268 -18.88 -0.05 -6.88
C ASN A 268 -17.55 0.34 -7.51
N PHE A 269 -17.06 1.57 -7.23
CA PHE A 269 -15.75 2.00 -7.76
C PHE A 269 -14.64 1.06 -7.27
N PRO A 270 -13.79 0.55 -8.19
CA PRO A 270 -12.77 -0.45 -7.82
C PRO A 270 -11.84 0.06 -6.73
N ASN A 271 -11.55 -0.81 -5.75
CA ASN A 271 -10.59 -0.56 -4.66
C ASN A 271 -10.90 0.65 -3.74
N VAL A 272 -12.05 1.31 -3.88
CA VAL A 272 -12.34 2.50 -3.06
C VAL A 272 -12.42 2.15 -1.57
N TYR A 273 -13.11 1.06 -1.21
CA TYR A 273 -13.22 0.65 0.19
C TYR A 273 -11.88 0.12 0.75
N TYR A 274 -11.07 -0.52 -0.07
CA TYR A 274 -9.72 -0.92 0.32
C TYR A 274 -8.87 0.29 0.73
N ASN A 275 -8.79 1.31 -0.13
CA ASN A 275 -8.01 2.52 0.13
C ASN A 275 -8.59 3.35 1.30
N LEU A 276 -9.92 3.43 1.41
CA LEU A 276 -10.60 4.08 2.52
C LEU A 276 -10.30 3.37 3.85
N GLY A 277 -10.31 2.03 3.85
CA GLY A 277 -9.94 1.22 5.02
C GLY A 277 -8.48 1.43 5.44
N LEU A 278 -7.56 1.54 4.47
CA LEU A 278 -6.16 1.88 4.75
C LEU A 278 -6.03 3.26 5.40
N ALA A 279 -6.78 4.27 4.92
CA ALA A 279 -6.73 5.62 5.48
C ALA A 279 -7.25 5.67 6.93
N TYR A 280 -8.36 4.99 7.23
CA TYR A 280 -8.84 4.83 8.60
C TYR A 280 -7.83 4.11 9.51
N ASN A 281 -7.19 3.05 8.98
CA ASN A 281 -6.19 2.30 9.73
C ASN A 281 -4.96 3.15 10.09
N GLN A 282 -4.54 4.09 9.22
CA GLN A 282 -3.44 5.02 9.53
C GLN A 282 -3.81 6.00 10.65
N LEU A 283 -5.06 6.42 10.75
CA LEU A 283 -5.57 7.23 11.86
C LEU A 283 -5.88 6.42 13.12
N SER A 284 -5.61 5.10 13.13
CA SER A 284 -5.97 4.19 14.22
C SER A 284 -7.48 4.13 14.51
N ASP A 285 -8.30 4.53 13.57
CA ASP A 285 -9.77 4.40 13.63
C ASP A 285 -10.17 2.97 13.25
N ARG A 286 -9.94 2.04 14.19
CA ARG A 286 -10.13 0.60 13.98
C ARG A 286 -11.58 0.23 13.63
N PRO A 287 -12.62 0.76 14.31
CA PRO A 287 -14.01 0.42 13.98
C PRO A 287 -14.35 0.73 12.51
N ASN A 288 -14.01 1.93 12.03
CA ASN A 288 -14.27 2.31 10.65
C ASN A 288 -13.38 1.55 9.65
N ALA A 289 -12.12 1.25 10.00
CA ALA A 289 -11.24 0.42 9.17
C ALA A 289 -11.83 -0.98 8.97
N ILE A 290 -12.26 -1.66 10.06
CA ILE A 290 -12.88 -2.99 10.01
C ILE A 290 -14.14 -2.98 9.15
N ALA A 291 -15.07 -2.03 9.42
CA ALA A 291 -16.31 -1.91 8.66
C ALA A 291 -16.04 -1.70 7.16
N THR A 292 -15.03 -0.90 6.83
CA THR A 292 -14.68 -0.56 5.45
C THR A 292 -13.99 -1.74 4.74
N PHE A 293 -13.07 -2.45 5.41
CA PHE A 293 -12.45 -3.66 4.83
C PHE A 293 -13.45 -4.79 4.61
N ARG A 294 -14.49 -4.92 5.44
CA ARG A 294 -15.59 -5.86 5.17
C ARG A 294 -16.30 -5.53 3.86
N LYS A 295 -16.59 -4.25 3.58
CA LYS A 295 -17.14 -3.83 2.27
C LYS A 295 -16.17 -4.08 1.12
N ALA A 296 -14.87 -3.90 1.34
CA ALA A 296 -13.85 -4.23 0.33
C ALA A 296 -13.85 -5.74 0.01
N ILE A 297 -14.04 -6.61 1.00
CA ILE A 297 -14.20 -8.07 0.83
C ILE A 297 -15.47 -8.41 0.04
N GLU A 298 -16.58 -7.69 0.27
CA GLU A 298 -17.81 -7.87 -0.51
C GLU A 298 -17.59 -7.57 -2.01
N GLN A 299 -16.76 -6.55 -2.31
CA GLN A 299 -16.39 -6.20 -3.69
C GLN A 299 -15.41 -7.20 -4.32
N ASP A 300 -14.40 -7.64 -3.58
CA ASP A 300 -13.39 -8.59 -4.03
C ASP A 300 -13.12 -9.68 -2.98
N PRO A 301 -13.94 -10.75 -2.95
CA PRO A 301 -13.82 -11.83 -1.98
C PRO A 301 -12.55 -12.69 -2.15
N ARG A 302 -11.81 -12.52 -3.25
CA ARG A 302 -10.58 -13.29 -3.53
C ARG A 302 -9.31 -12.49 -3.34
N ASN A 303 -9.37 -11.33 -2.74
CA ASN A 303 -8.20 -10.51 -2.47
C ASN A 303 -7.57 -10.90 -1.13
N ALA A 304 -6.50 -11.67 -1.19
CA ALA A 304 -5.78 -12.14 0.00
C ALA A 304 -5.23 -10.99 0.87
N ASP A 305 -4.86 -9.86 0.25
CA ASP A 305 -4.24 -8.72 0.94
C ASP A 305 -5.25 -8.03 1.86
N ILE A 306 -6.53 -7.93 1.46
CA ILE A 306 -7.57 -7.34 2.30
C ILE A 306 -7.73 -8.16 3.59
N TYR A 307 -7.76 -9.49 3.48
CA TYR A 307 -7.85 -10.38 4.64
C TYR A 307 -6.61 -10.28 5.54
N ALA A 308 -5.40 -10.20 4.96
CA ALA A 308 -4.16 -10.05 5.73
C ALA A 308 -4.14 -8.73 6.52
N ILE A 309 -4.55 -7.63 5.90
CA ILE A 309 -4.62 -6.33 6.57
C ILE A 309 -5.70 -6.33 7.65
N LEU A 310 -6.88 -6.88 7.35
CA LEU A 310 -7.96 -7.00 8.32
C LEU A 310 -7.55 -7.84 9.53
N GLY A 311 -6.83 -8.96 9.31
CA GLY A 311 -6.22 -9.76 10.36
C GLY A 311 -5.25 -8.96 11.24
N SER A 312 -4.44 -8.09 10.61
CA SER A 312 -3.52 -7.21 11.34
C SER A 312 -4.27 -6.14 12.16
N VAL A 313 -5.41 -5.63 11.65
CA VAL A 313 -6.26 -4.69 12.39
C VAL A 313 -6.90 -5.38 13.60
N PHE A 314 -7.44 -6.60 13.44
CA PHE A 314 -7.99 -7.39 14.52
C PHE A 314 -6.95 -7.73 15.59
N LEU A 315 -5.69 -8.04 15.22
CA LEU A 315 -4.61 -8.26 16.19
C LEU A 315 -4.35 -7.04 17.08
N ARG A 316 -4.42 -5.83 16.49
CA ARG A 316 -4.25 -4.56 17.22
C ARG A 316 -5.46 -4.18 18.05
N ASP A 317 -6.63 -4.68 17.67
CA ASP A 317 -7.88 -4.51 18.40
C ASP A 317 -8.11 -5.62 19.45
N GLU A 318 -7.09 -6.47 19.67
CA GLU A 318 -7.10 -7.62 20.58
C GLU A 318 -8.20 -8.65 20.26
N ASN A 319 -8.80 -8.57 19.10
CA ASN A 319 -9.79 -9.52 18.62
C ASN A 319 -9.09 -10.71 17.92
N ILE A 320 -8.53 -11.59 18.75
CA ILE A 320 -7.61 -12.64 18.32
C ILE A 320 -8.29 -13.74 17.47
N PRO A 321 -9.52 -14.20 17.79
CA PRO A 321 -10.20 -15.21 16.99
C PRO A 321 -10.42 -14.75 15.53
N GLU A 322 -10.94 -13.55 15.35
CA GLU A 322 -11.19 -12.96 14.02
C GLU A 322 -9.89 -12.68 13.27
N ALA A 323 -8.82 -12.32 13.98
CA ALA A 323 -7.50 -12.17 13.39
C ALA A 323 -6.99 -13.49 12.79
N ALA A 324 -7.11 -14.60 13.53
CA ALA A 324 -6.70 -15.92 13.07
C ALA A 324 -7.52 -16.35 11.84
N GLU A 325 -8.84 -16.15 11.86
CA GLU A 325 -9.70 -16.50 10.72
C GLU A 325 -9.36 -15.66 9.48
N ALA A 326 -9.15 -14.36 9.65
CA ALA A 326 -8.78 -13.48 8.54
C ALA A 326 -7.42 -13.88 7.91
N PHE A 327 -6.39 -14.13 8.72
CA PHE A 327 -5.11 -14.60 8.19
C PHE A 327 -5.21 -15.99 7.55
N LYS A 328 -5.98 -16.90 8.13
CA LYS A 328 -6.26 -18.22 7.56
C LYS A 328 -6.86 -18.05 6.15
N ARG A 329 -7.87 -17.20 6.02
CA ARG A 329 -8.51 -16.92 4.74
C ARG A 329 -7.53 -16.32 3.73
N SER A 330 -6.67 -15.39 4.18
CA SER A 330 -5.59 -14.85 3.33
C SER A 330 -4.66 -15.96 2.80
N THR A 331 -4.24 -16.90 3.67
CA THR A 331 -3.34 -18.00 3.27
C THR A 331 -4.00 -19.06 2.38
N GLU A 332 -5.32 -19.24 2.48
CA GLU A 332 -6.10 -20.11 1.58
C GLU A 332 -6.20 -19.52 0.18
N ILE A 333 -6.43 -18.20 0.07
CA ILE A 333 -6.55 -17.49 -1.21
C ILE A 333 -5.18 -17.38 -1.89
N ASN A 334 -4.15 -16.98 -1.15
CA ASN A 334 -2.79 -16.87 -1.68
C ASN A 334 -1.77 -17.56 -0.74
N PRO A 335 -1.44 -18.83 -1.00
CA PRO A 335 -0.51 -19.60 -0.18
C PRO A 335 0.97 -19.22 -0.37
N LYS A 336 1.29 -18.20 -1.16
CA LYS A 336 2.67 -17.76 -1.44
C LYS A 336 3.08 -16.52 -0.66
N VAL A 337 2.25 -16.03 0.25
CA VAL A 337 2.52 -14.81 1.03
C VAL A 337 3.04 -15.15 2.41
N ALA A 338 4.36 -15.04 2.61
CA ALA A 338 5.03 -15.36 3.87
C ALA A 338 4.49 -14.55 5.06
N SER A 339 4.17 -13.27 4.86
CA SER A 339 3.65 -12.38 5.91
C SER A 339 2.27 -12.83 6.44
N SER A 340 1.40 -13.38 5.58
CA SER A 340 0.10 -13.90 6.00
C SER A 340 0.23 -15.12 6.92
N PHE A 341 1.15 -16.03 6.60
CA PHE A 341 1.46 -17.16 7.48
C PHE A 341 2.10 -16.71 8.79
N ASN A 342 2.99 -15.71 8.76
CA ASN A 342 3.55 -15.13 9.99
C ASN A 342 2.45 -14.48 10.85
N GLY A 343 1.51 -13.75 10.25
CA GLY A 343 0.35 -13.18 10.93
C GLY A 343 -0.55 -14.24 11.55
N LEU A 344 -0.83 -15.32 10.81
CA LEU A 344 -1.58 -16.48 11.32
C LEU A 344 -0.87 -17.09 12.52
N GLY A 345 0.44 -17.34 12.42
CA GLY A 345 1.22 -17.87 13.55
C GLY A 345 1.16 -16.98 14.79
N LEU A 346 1.19 -15.66 14.62
CA LEU A 346 1.06 -14.72 15.73
C LEU A 346 -0.33 -14.77 16.38
N ALA A 347 -1.40 -14.86 15.59
CA ALA A 347 -2.75 -14.99 16.08
C ALA A 347 -2.94 -16.32 16.84
N LEU A 348 -2.51 -17.44 16.25
CA LEU A 348 -2.60 -18.78 16.88
C LEU A 348 -1.81 -18.84 18.20
N ARG A 349 -0.61 -18.28 18.25
CA ARG A 349 0.17 -18.19 19.49
C ARG A 349 -0.60 -17.42 20.58
N ARG A 350 -1.27 -16.30 20.23
CA ARG A 350 -2.09 -15.54 21.19
C ARG A 350 -3.35 -16.29 21.64
N GLN A 351 -3.87 -17.23 20.83
CA GLN A 351 -4.94 -18.15 21.20
C GLN A 351 -4.47 -19.30 22.09
N GLY A 352 -3.15 -19.49 22.25
CA GLY A 352 -2.56 -20.62 22.96
C GLY A 352 -2.34 -21.86 22.08
N ASP A 353 -2.69 -21.82 20.79
CA ASP A 353 -2.37 -22.89 19.83
C ASP A 353 -0.90 -22.76 19.38
N LEU A 354 0.00 -23.30 20.23
CA LEU A 354 1.43 -23.19 20.02
C LEU A 354 1.90 -24.07 18.85
N GLU A 355 1.29 -25.25 18.64
CA GLU A 355 1.65 -26.14 17.53
C GLU A 355 1.20 -25.58 16.18
N GLY A 356 -0.01 -25.06 16.11
CA GLY A 356 -0.51 -24.33 14.93
C GLY A 356 0.36 -23.12 14.59
N ALA A 357 0.81 -22.39 15.60
CA ALA A 357 1.70 -21.23 15.42
C ALA A 357 3.06 -21.66 14.84
N ILE A 358 3.68 -22.74 15.35
CA ILE A 358 4.95 -23.28 14.83
C ILE A 358 4.78 -23.67 13.36
N SER A 359 3.73 -24.42 13.03
CA SER A 359 3.44 -24.84 11.65
C SER A 359 3.29 -23.62 10.72
N ALA A 360 2.57 -22.59 11.16
CA ALA A 360 2.39 -21.37 10.37
C ALA A 360 3.71 -20.62 10.16
N TYR A 361 4.55 -20.45 11.18
CA TYR A 361 5.87 -19.83 11.04
C TYR A 361 6.80 -20.64 10.14
N GLN A 362 6.79 -21.96 10.22
CA GLN A 362 7.57 -22.83 9.33
C GLN A 362 7.14 -22.67 7.87
N LYS A 363 5.84 -22.59 7.58
CA LYS A 363 5.34 -22.27 6.23
C LYS A 363 5.80 -20.89 5.76
N SER A 364 5.74 -19.88 6.64
CA SER A 364 6.25 -18.53 6.34
C SER A 364 7.73 -18.59 5.94
N ILE A 365 8.55 -19.29 6.70
CA ILE A 365 9.98 -19.48 6.46
C ILE A 365 10.24 -20.27 5.16
N ALA A 366 9.45 -21.30 4.88
CA ALA A 366 9.56 -22.08 3.64
C ALA A 366 9.30 -21.23 2.40
N ILE A 367 8.35 -20.26 2.48
CA ILE A 367 8.04 -19.32 1.40
C ILE A 367 9.15 -18.26 1.28
N ASN A 368 9.60 -17.71 2.39
CA ASN A 368 10.68 -16.72 2.42
C ASN A 368 11.74 -17.10 3.46
N PRO A 369 12.81 -17.82 3.06
CA PRO A 369 13.90 -18.22 3.95
C PRO A 369 14.72 -17.08 4.55
N ASN A 370 14.54 -15.86 4.08
CA ASN A 370 15.19 -14.65 4.58
C ASN A 370 14.26 -13.76 5.41
N TYR A 371 13.16 -14.32 5.93
CA TYR A 371 12.21 -13.54 6.73
C TYR A 371 12.56 -13.61 8.23
N ALA A 372 13.46 -12.72 8.67
CA ALA A 372 13.98 -12.67 10.05
C ALA A 372 12.89 -12.63 11.12
N VAL A 373 11.79 -11.91 10.86
CA VAL A 373 10.65 -11.79 11.78
C VAL A 373 10.00 -13.15 12.07
N ALA A 374 9.84 -13.99 11.03
CA ALA A 374 9.25 -15.32 11.23
C ALA A 374 10.15 -16.24 12.06
N TYR A 375 11.47 -16.19 11.87
CA TYR A 375 12.41 -16.93 12.72
C TYR A 375 12.38 -16.43 14.17
N ASN A 376 12.34 -15.12 14.40
CA ASN A 376 12.22 -14.59 15.76
C ASN A 376 10.90 -15.03 16.44
N ASN A 377 9.79 -14.99 15.73
CA ASN A 377 8.51 -15.44 16.25
C ASN A 377 8.47 -16.95 16.48
N LEU A 378 9.08 -17.75 15.61
CA LEU A 378 9.27 -19.20 15.81
C LEU A 378 10.10 -19.47 17.06
N GLY A 379 11.21 -18.75 17.25
CA GLY A 379 12.05 -18.86 18.44
C GLY A 379 11.26 -18.59 19.74
N ARG A 380 10.39 -17.58 19.73
CA ARG A 380 9.55 -17.24 20.90
C ARG A 380 8.58 -18.37 21.23
N VAL A 381 7.84 -18.91 20.24
CA VAL A 381 6.89 -19.98 20.52
C VAL A 381 7.57 -21.28 20.94
N LEU A 382 8.75 -21.59 20.37
CA LEU A 382 9.57 -22.74 20.80
C LEU A 382 10.06 -22.57 22.24
N SER A 383 10.46 -21.35 22.64
CA SER A 383 10.81 -21.02 24.02
C SER A 383 9.62 -21.19 24.98
N ASP A 384 8.40 -20.77 24.56
CA ASP A 384 7.18 -20.97 25.34
C ASP A 384 6.88 -22.46 25.58
N GLN A 385 7.30 -23.34 24.67
CA GLN A 385 7.24 -24.81 24.80
C GLN A 385 8.46 -25.45 25.49
N ASN A 386 9.40 -24.68 26.04
CA ASN A 386 10.67 -25.18 26.57
C ASN A 386 11.57 -25.93 25.57
N ARG A 387 11.37 -25.78 24.27
CA ARG A 387 12.24 -26.31 23.18
C ARG A 387 13.42 -25.36 22.98
N ASN A 388 14.21 -25.18 24.02
CA ASN A 388 15.18 -24.10 24.14
C ASN A 388 16.30 -24.16 23.10
N THR A 389 16.80 -25.35 22.76
CA THR A 389 17.84 -25.52 21.73
C THR A 389 17.36 -25.04 20.36
N GLU A 390 16.14 -25.39 19.98
CA GLU A 390 15.55 -24.99 18.71
C GLU A 390 15.23 -23.49 18.71
N ALA A 391 14.76 -22.94 19.83
CA ALA A 391 14.51 -21.51 20.00
C ALA A 391 15.79 -20.69 19.81
N ILE A 392 16.91 -21.10 20.44
CA ILE A 392 18.21 -20.46 20.27
C ILE A 392 18.65 -20.49 18.80
N ALA A 393 18.51 -21.64 18.13
CA ALA A 393 18.84 -21.76 16.72
C ALA A 393 17.98 -20.81 15.84
N ALA A 394 16.69 -20.68 16.13
CA ALA A 394 15.79 -19.78 15.41
C ALA A 394 16.17 -18.31 15.64
N PHE A 395 16.45 -17.88 16.87
CA PHE A 395 16.91 -16.51 17.15
C PHE A 395 18.25 -16.20 16.48
N ARG A 396 19.23 -17.13 16.51
CA ARG A 396 20.51 -16.97 15.82
C ARG A 396 20.30 -16.85 14.30
N ARG A 397 19.34 -17.60 13.73
CA ARG A 397 19.02 -17.46 12.31
C ARG A 397 18.40 -16.11 11.99
N ALA A 398 17.47 -15.60 12.83
CA ALA A 398 16.91 -14.24 12.69
C ALA A 398 18.01 -13.17 12.68
N ILE A 399 18.99 -13.28 13.60
CA ILE A 399 20.15 -12.38 13.70
C ILE A 399 21.06 -12.50 12.47
N ALA A 400 21.29 -13.69 11.96
CA ALA A 400 22.12 -13.91 10.76
C ALA A 400 21.51 -13.28 9.50
N ILE A 401 20.16 -13.21 9.42
CA ILE A 401 19.45 -12.55 8.33
C ILE A 401 19.43 -11.04 8.52
N ASP A 402 19.18 -10.59 9.74
CA ASP A 402 19.10 -9.16 10.10
C ASP A 402 19.93 -8.89 11.35
N ALA A 403 21.18 -8.48 11.14
CA ALA A 403 22.13 -8.17 12.22
C ALA A 403 21.75 -6.92 13.05
N GLN A 404 20.77 -6.14 12.61
CA GLN A 404 20.22 -5.01 13.35
C GLN A 404 18.91 -5.36 14.09
N ASN A 405 18.57 -6.63 14.20
CA ASN A 405 17.37 -7.10 14.89
C ASN A 405 17.57 -7.12 16.41
N ALA A 406 17.45 -5.95 17.05
CA ALA A 406 17.59 -5.79 18.50
C ALA A 406 16.65 -6.72 19.29
N VAL A 407 15.44 -6.99 18.78
CA VAL A 407 14.46 -7.85 19.44
C VAL A 407 14.93 -9.31 19.47
N ALA A 408 15.52 -9.79 18.38
CA ALA A 408 16.04 -11.16 18.33
C ALA A 408 17.23 -11.34 19.29
N TYR A 409 18.12 -10.34 19.39
CA TYR A 409 19.19 -10.36 20.39
C TYR A 409 18.66 -10.35 21.82
N SER A 410 17.67 -9.49 22.13
CA SER A 410 17.06 -9.44 23.46
C SER A 410 16.38 -10.77 23.85
N ASN A 411 15.63 -11.38 22.92
CA ASN A 411 15.00 -12.69 23.14
C ASN A 411 16.04 -13.80 23.35
N LEU A 412 17.10 -13.82 22.52
CA LEU A 412 18.21 -14.75 22.65
C LEU A 412 18.90 -14.58 24.02
N GLY A 413 19.22 -13.36 24.41
CA GLY A 413 19.86 -13.05 25.69
C GLY A 413 19.03 -13.54 26.89
N ASN A 414 17.72 -13.26 26.88
CA ASN A 414 16.82 -13.73 27.92
C ASN A 414 16.79 -15.27 28.03
N LEU A 415 16.72 -15.95 26.88
CA LEU A 415 16.71 -17.42 26.86
C LEU A 415 18.04 -18.00 27.32
N LEU A 416 19.17 -17.49 26.83
CA LEU A 416 20.51 -17.93 27.24
C LEU A 416 20.71 -17.74 28.75
N ARG A 417 20.33 -16.60 29.31
CA ARG A 417 20.41 -16.35 30.77
C ARG A 417 19.57 -17.37 31.55
N SER A 418 18.35 -17.68 31.10
CA SER A 418 17.50 -18.68 31.76
C SER A 418 18.10 -20.09 31.74
N GLN A 419 18.95 -20.39 30.76
CA GLN A 419 19.72 -21.65 30.65
C GLN A 419 21.06 -21.62 31.40
N GLY A 420 21.39 -20.52 32.11
CA GLY A 420 22.64 -20.36 32.83
C GLY A 420 23.84 -19.88 31.97
N ASN A 421 23.61 -19.66 30.65
CA ASN A 421 24.65 -19.17 29.74
C ASN A 421 24.76 -17.65 29.80
N SER A 422 25.10 -17.13 31.01
CA SER A 422 25.07 -15.69 31.28
C SER A 422 26.12 -14.90 30.51
N ASP A 423 27.25 -15.46 30.11
CA ASP A 423 28.26 -14.76 29.31
C ASP A 423 27.72 -14.45 27.90
N GLU A 424 27.17 -15.44 27.18
CA GLU A 424 26.56 -15.21 25.88
C GLU A 424 25.31 -14.29 25.99
N ALA A 425 24.57 -14.34 27.11
CA ALA A 425 23.46 -13.44 27.37
C ALA A 425 23.92 -11.99 27.50
N ILE A 426 25.05 -11.73 28.20
CA ILE A 426 25.67 -10.41 28.33
C ILE A 426 25.99 -9.86 26.92
N ASP A 427 26.67 -10.66 26.09
CA ASP A 427 27.00 -10.26 24.71
C ASP A 427 25.76 -9.90 23.90
N ALA A 428 24.70 -10.71 24.00
CA ALA A 428 23.45 -10.45 23.30
C ALA A 428 22.77 -9.15 23.76
N PHE A 429 22.71 -8.89 25.09
CA PHE A 429 22.15 -7.64 25.60
C PHE A 429 22.98 -6.42 25.23
N GLN A 430 24.32 -6.52 25.24
CA GLN A 430 25.20 -5.46 24.76
C GLN A 430 24.97 -5.13 23.29
N LYS A 431 24.75 -6.13 22.44
CA LYS A 431 24.36 -5.93 21.04
C LYS A 431 23.00 -5.23 20.92
N THR A 432 21.99 -5.65 21.69
CA THR A 432 20.68 -4.97 21.73
C THR A 432 20.84 -3.49 22.06
N ILE A 433 21.64 -3.17 23.08
CA ILE A 433 21.88 -1.79 23.54
C ILE A 433 22.63 -0.98 22.47
N ALA A 434 23.64 -1.57 21.82
CA ALA A 434 24.44 -0.91 20.79
C ALA A 434 23.61 -0.59 19.52
N ILE A 435 22.68 -1.46 19.14
CA ILE A 435 21.76 -1.23 18.02
C ILE A 435 20.81 -0.08 18.34
N GLY A 436 20.35 0.01 19.57
CA GLY A 436 19.39 1.00 20.03
C GLY A 436 17.95 0.62 19.64
N LYS A 437 17.05 0.77 20.58
CA LYS A 437 15.59 0.65 20.40
C LYS A 437 14.87 1.48 21.44
N GLU A 438 13.57 1.62 21.31
CA GLU A 438 12.73 2.08 22.41
C GLU A 438 12.86 1.10 23.59
N ASP A 439 12.66 1.57 24.81
CA ASP A 439 12.64 0.75 26.02
C ASP A 439 14.00 0.11 26.42
N LEU A 440 15.13 0.74 26.12
CA LEU A 440 16.46 0.25 26.50
C LEU A 440 16.62 -0.02 28.00
N TRP A 441 15.81 0.58 28.87
CA TRP A 441 15.80 0.30 30.30
C TRP A 441 15.49 -1.17 30.63
N VAL A 442 14.71 -1.85 29.79
CA VAL A 442 14.43 -3.29 29.93
C VAL A 442 15.69 -4.11 29.69
N ASP A 443 16.44 -3.78 28.63
CA ASP A 443 17.65 -4.51 28.25
C ASP A 443 18.82 -4.21 29.23
N TYR A 444 18.94 -2.97 29.70
CA TYR A 444 19.88 -2.66 30.77
C TYR A 444 19.54 -3.41 32.08
N THR A 445 18.25 -3.59 32.42
CA THR A 445 17.85 -4.39 33.57
C THR A 445 18.20 -5.87 33.36
N SER A 446 17.96 -6.42 32.18
CA SER A 446 18.28 -7.81 31.81
C SER A 446 19.82 -8.02 31.81
N LEU A 447 20.57 -7.05 31.32
CA LEU A 447 22.04 -7.04 31.38
C LEU A 447 22.55 -7.02 32.83
N GLY A 448 21.92 -6.19 33.69
CA GLY A 448 22.23 -6.16 35.13
C GLY A 448 22.00 -7.50 35.80
N LEU A 449 20.90 -8.18 35.49
CA LEU A 449 20.63 -9.54 35.96
C LEU A 449 21.70 -10.54 35.49
N ALA A 450 22.09 -10.49 34.20
CA ALA A 450 23.10 -11.39 33.65
C ALA A 450 24.48 -11.17 34.29
N TYR A 451 24.87 -9.91 34.56
CA TYR A 451 26.09 -9.60 35.32
C TYR A 451 26.01 -10.11 36.76
N ALA A 452 24.86 -9.95 37.44
CA ALA A 452 24.66 -10.45 38.80
C ALA A 452 24.76 -11.99 38.85
N ASP A 453 24.19 -12.71 37.88
CA ASP A 453 24.28 -14.18 37.76
C ASP A 453 25.75 -14.65 37.63
N ARG A 454 26.65 -13.79 37.08
CA ARG A 454 28.11 -14.05 36.98
C ARG A 454 28.93 -13.51 38.15
N GLY A 455 28.27 -12.92 39.18
CA GLY A 455 28.95 -12.31 40.29
C GLY A 455 29.63 -10.98 39.97
N ARG A 456 29.42 -10.40 38.78
CA ARG A 456 29.99 -9.10 38.34
C ARG A 456 29.16 -7.95 38.93
N LEU A 457 29.17 -7.83 40.26
CA LEU A 457 28.22 -7.00 41.01
C LEU A 457 28.35 -5.49 40.73
N GLY A 458 29.57 -5.00 40.42
CA GLY A 458 29.79 -3.59 40.05
C GLY A 458 29.14 -3.24 38.71
N GLU A 459 29.31 -4.10 37.73
CA GLU A 459 28.75 -3.92 36.39
C GLU A 459 27.22 -4.07 36.41
N ALA A 460 26.70 -5.01 37.22
CA ALA A 460 25.25 -5.16 37.45
C ALA A 460 24.67 -3.86 38.02
N GLN A 461 25.33 -3.25 39.01
CA GLN A 461 24.89 -1.99 39.61
C GLN A 461 24.84 -0.86 38.59
N ASN A 462 25.87 -0.73 37.75
CA ASN A 462 25.94 0.29 36.72
C ASN A 462 24.82 0.08 35.69
N ALA A 463 24.53 -1.17 35.29
CA ALA A 463 23.47 -1.47 34.36
C ALA A 463 22.06 -1.11 34.93
N TYR A 464 21.79 -1.41 36.20
CA TYR A 464 20.52 -1.00 36.83
C TYR A 464 20.41 0.52 36.96
N PHE A 465 21.51 1.22 37.34
CA PHE A 465 21.48 2.68 37.38
C PHE A 465 21.21 3.27 35.99
N LYS A 466 21.79 2.69 34.95
CA LYS A 466 21.50 3.12 33.58
C LYS A 466 20.05 2.87 33.20
N ALA A 467 19.48 1.73 33.57
CA ALA A 467 18.06 1.46 33.38
C ALA A 467 17.18 2.52 34.07
N LEU A 468 17.46 2.83 35.34
CA LEU A 468 16.73 3.84 36.12
C LEU A 468 16.96 5.28 35.65
N SER A 469 18.12 5.59 35.07
CA SER A 469 18.36 6.89 34.44
C SER A 469 17.49 7.11 33.19
N LEU A 470 17.10 6.04 32.49
CA LEU A 470 16.21 6.07 31.31
C LEU A 470 14.73 6.00 31.72
N ASN A 471 14.44 5.20 32.73
CA ASN A 471 13.08 5.08 33.28
C ASN A 471 13.13 4.94 34.81
N PRO A 472 12.99 6.06 35.55
CA PRO A 472 13.05 6.05 37.03
C PRO A 472 11.94 5.20 37.69
N ASN A 473 10.83 4.99 37.01
CA ASN A 473 9.67 4.26 37.53
C ASN A 473 9.65 2.77 37.09
N PHE A 474 10.78 2.23 36.67
CA PHE A 474 10.84 0.82 36.27
C PHE A 474 11.05 -0.11 37.48
N ALA A 475 9.95 -0.61 38.05
CA ALA A 475 9.93 -1.41 39.26
C ALA A 475 10.92 -2.59 39.27
N LYS A 476 11.06 -3.28 38.10
CA LYS A 476 11.99 -4.42 37.96
C LYS A 476 13.46 -4.05 38.17
N ALA A 477 13.87 -2.83 37.78
CA ALA A 477 15.25 -2.37 38.01
C ALA A 477 15.50 -2.06 39.48
N HIS A 478 14.54 -1.44 40.17
CA HIS A 478 14.62 -1.25 41.64
C HIS A 478 14.66 -2.59 42.37
N PHE A 479 13.82 -3.57 41.98
CA PHE A 479 13.88 -4.91 42.54
C PHE A 479 15.24 -5.58 42.31
N GLY A 480 15.79 -5.47 41.09
CA GLY A 480 17.12 -5.97 40.73
C GLY A 480 18.22 -5.34 41.59
N LEU A 481 18.16 -4.03 41.85
CA LEU A 481 19.08 -3.34 42.77
C LEU A 481 18.93 -3.85 44.23
N GLY A 482 17.68 -4.06 44.68
CA GLY A 482 17.43 -4.65 45.99
C GLY A 482 18.11 -6.02 46.15
N ALA A 483 17.94 -6.89 45.15
CA ALA A 483 18.58 -8.20 45.12
C ALA A 483 20.10 -8.10 45.08
N LEU A 484 20.64 -7.16 44.30
CA LEU A 484 22.07 -6.90 44.21
C LEU A 484 22.67 -6.44 45.55
N TYR A 485 22.03 -5.47 46.22
CA TYR A 485 22.48 -4.99 47.52
C TYR A 485 22.37 -6.08 48.58
N THR A 486 21.36 -6.97 48.48
CA THR A 486 21.28 -8.15 49.35
C THR A 486 22.50 -9.06 49.15
N LEU A 487 22.94 -9.33 47.92
CA LEU A 487 24.14 -10.11 47.61
C LEU A 487 25.43 -9.45 48.11
N LYS A 488 25.46 -8.12 48.18
CA LYS A 488 26.61 -7.34 48.71
C LYS A 488 26.59 -7.20 50.23
N GLY A 489 25.52 -7.64 50.91
CA GLY A 489 25.34 -7.45 52.35
C GLY A 489 24.96 -6.02 52.77
N GLU A 490 24.57 -5.17 51.82
CA GLU A 490 24.19 -3.77 52.04
C GLU A 490 22.67 -3.68 52.39
N VAL A 491 22.30 -4.18 53.58
CA VAL A 491 20.90 -4.39 53.99
C VAL A 491 20.04 -3.12 53.87
N SER A 492 20.55 -1.96 54.32
CA SER A 492 19.78 -0.70 54.26
C SER A 492 19.48 -0.26 52.80
N ASN A 493 20.45 -0.40 51.93
CA ASN A 493 20.28 -0.08 50.50
C ASN A 493 19.35 -1.07 49.81
N ALA A 494 19.40 -2.36 50.21
CA ALA A 494 18.50 -3.40 49.69
C ALA A 494 17.05 -3.11 50.09
N ILE A 495 16.77 -2.82 51.36
CA ILE A 495 15.41 -2.50 51.84
C ILE A 495 14.87 -1.27 51.11
N ARG A 496 15.64 -0.19 50.97
CA ARG A 496 15.21 1.01 50.26
C ARG A 496 14.87 0.71 48.80
N SER A 497 15.68 -0.05 48.10
CA SER A 497 15.43 -0.39 46.70
C SER A 497 14.19 -1.28 46.53
N TYR A 498 13.96 -2.23 47.44
CA TYR A 498 12.75 -3.02 47.47
C TYR A 498 11.51 -2.19 47.82
N GLN A 499 11.62 -1.20 48.69
CA GLN A 499 10.50 -0.31 49.02
C GLN A 499 10.06 0.52 47.82
N GLU A 500 11.00 1.04 47.03
CA GLU A 500 10.69 1.73 45.76
C GLU A 500 10.05 0.76 44.76
N ALA A 501 10.56 -0.46 44.63
CA ALA A 501 9.96 -1.47 43.77
C ALA A 501 8.52 -1.81 44.21
N LEU A 502 8.31 -1.98 45.55
CA LEU A 502 7.01 -2.30 46.13
C LEU A 502 5.96 -1.22 45.80
N LYS A 503 6.32 0.05 46.05
CA LYS A 503 5.46 1.20 45.72
C LYS A 503 5.01 1.16 44.26
N LEU A 504 5.95 0.96 43.34
CA LEU A 504 5.64 0.91 41.90
C LEU A 504 4.80 -0.31 41.50
N TYR A 505 5.00 -1.47 42.15
CA TYR A 505 4.15 -2.64 41.91
C TYR A 505 2.75 -2.47 42.50
N GLU A 506 2.59 -1.76 43.62
CA GLU A 506 1.29 -1.41 44.19
C GLU A 506 0.51 -0.45 43.30
N GLU A 507 1.16 0.58 42.77
CA GLU A 507 0.60 1.51 41.78
C GLU A 507 0.10 0.77 40.53
N ASN A 508 0.84 -0.25 40.09
CA ASN A 508 0.51 -1.07 38.91
C ASN A 508 -0.41 -2.26 39.26
N ARG A 509 -0.79 -2.46 40.51
CA ARG A 509 -1.64 -3.57 41.01
C ARG A 509 -1.10 -4.97 40.68
N ASP A 510 0.24 -5.15 40.65
CA ASP A 510 0.87 -6.44 40.38
C ASP A 510 0.98 -7.29 41.64
N ALA A 511 -0.07 -8.02 41.95
CA ALA A 511 -0.21 -8.77 43.21
C ALA A 511 0.92 -9.81 43.42
N GLU A 512 1.43 -10.43 42.35
CA GLU A 512 2.52 -11.41 42.46
C GLU A 512 3.83 -10.73 42.89
N TRP A 513 4.18 -9.62 42.24
CA TRP A 513 5.41 -8.89 42.55
C TRP A 513 5.31 -8.13 43.87
N ILE A 514 4.14 -7.64 44.27
CA ILE A 514 3.91 -7.08 45.60
C ILE A 514 4.28 -8.12 46.67
N LYS A 515 3.70 -9.32 46.58
CA LYS A 515 3.97 -10.41 47.52
C LYS A 515 5.45 -10.78 47.57
N ARG A 516 6.09 -10.95 46.43
CA ARG A 516 7.52 -11.28 46.31
C ARG A 516 8.42 -10.21 46.97
N THR A 517 8.11 -8.94 46.72
CA THR A 517 8.86 -7.83 47.23
C THR A 517 8.71 -7.68 48.75
N GLN A 518 7.50 -7.83 49.26
CA GLN A 518 7.22 -7.85 50.69
C GLN A 518 7.99 -8.98 51.41
N GLN A 519 8.02 -10.18 50.84
CA GLN A 519 8.80 -11.30 51.38
C GLN A 519 10.29 -11.02 51.42
N ALA A 520 10.83 -10.35 50.36
CA ALA A 520 12.22 -9.99 50.34
C ALA A 520 12.60 -8.95 51.44
N ILE A 521 11.72 -7.96 51.66
CA ILE A 521 11.89 -6.97 52.73
C ILE A 521 11.84 -7.65 54.12
N GLN A 522 10.84 -8.50 54.37
CA GLN A 522 10.67 -9.22 55.65
C GLN A 522 11.89 -10.11 55.97
N ALA A 523 12.42 -10.81 54.95
CA ALA A 523 13.59 -11.65 55.11
C ALA A 523 14.85 -10.84 55.55
N LEU A 524 14.99 -9.59 55.14
CA LEU A 524 16.07 -8.72 55.51
C LEU A 524 15.90 -8.08 56.89
N GLN A 525 14.65 -7.76 57.27
CA GLN A 525 14.33 -7.21 58.58
C GLN A 525 14.47 -8.24 59.71
N GLY A 526 14.35 -9.56 59.43
CA GLY A 526 14.59 -10.63 60.40
C GLY A 526 16.10 -10.95 60.64
N ILE A 527 17.00 -10.31 59.89
CA ILE A 527 18.48 -10.44 60.00
C ILE A 527 19.09 -9.27 60.80
N THR A 528 18.37 -8.16 60.93
CA THR A 528 18.73 -7.00 61.73
C THR A 528 18.15 -7.07 63.11
#